data_91ee60b91837edee8cb0dde673749c2c
#
_entry.id   91ee60b91837edee8cb0dde673749c2c
#
_cell.length_a   1.000
_cell.length_b   1.000
_cell.length_c   1.000
_cell.angle_alpha   90.00
_cell.angle_beta   90.00
_cell.angle_gamma   90.00
#
_symmetry.space_group_name_H-M   'P 1'
#
loop_
_entity.id
_entity.type
_entity.pdbx_description
1 polymer ?
#
loop_
_entity_poly.entity_id
_entity_poly.type
_entity_poly.pdbx_seq_one_letter_code
_entity_poly.pdbx_strand_id
1 'polypeptide(L)'
;VLVSADAPTSSADRLACPYAKLGEAWNSTCTSLPAVRAVSEWHADRKTACRLRWQEKLALGKYQSEEGGVEYWRRLFAFIEASDFLAGRSKDWTANFDWVLKPKNLTKIIEGQYVNKAEAVPA
;
A
#
# COMPACT_ATOMS: atom_id res chain seq x y z
N VAL A 1 5.53 16.35 31.04
CA VAL A 1 5.39 16.05 30.67
C VAL A 1 4.97 15.42 29.82
N LEU A 2 4.76 15.16 29.88
CA LEU A 2 4.35 14.70 29.27
C LEU A 2 4.67 14.27 28.14
N VAL A 3 4.87 14.65 27.98
CA VAL A 3 5.37 14.55 26.84
C VAL A 3 6.07 13.39 26.69
N SER A 4 6.77 13.08 27.52
CA SER A 4 7.53 11.99 27.42
C SER A 4 6.79 10.80 27.25
N ALA A 5 5.76 10.73 27.82
CA ALA A 5 5.00 9.57 27.76
C ALA A 5 4.68 9.23 26.39
N ASP A 6 4.46 10.17 25.65
CA ASP A 6 4.08 9.92 24.35
C ASP A 6 5.17 9.50 23.55
N ALA A 7 6.31 9.93 23.83
CA ALA A 7 7.38 9.79 22.92
C ALA A 7 7.58 8.42 22.43
N PRO A 8 7.69 7.45 23.21
CA PRO A 8 8.04 6.14 22.73
C PRO A 8 6.98 5.50 21.95
N THR A 9 5.80 5.63 22.39
CA THR A 9 4.77 4.97 21.69
C THR A 9 4.38 5.78 20.57
N SER A 10 4.72 6.98 20.61
CA SER A 10 4.09 7.84 19.70
C SER A 10 4.70 7.92 18.36
N SER A 11 5.78 7.24 18.12
CA SER A 11 6.31 7.23 16.79
C SER A 11 5.26 6.79 15.81
N ALA A 12 4.60 5.70 16.10
CA ALA A 12 3.57 5.20 15.24
C ALA A 12 2.35 6.12 15.24
N ASP A 13 2.03 6.68 16.38
CA ASP A 13 0.88 7.56 16.45
C ASP A 13 1.11 8.88 15.76
N ARG A 14 2.34 9.34 15.73
CA ARG A 14 2.63 10.62 15.14
C ARG A 14 2.68 10.60 13.62
N LEU A 15 2.88 9.45 13.03
CA LEU A 15 2.87 9.35 11.59
C LEU A 15 1.49 8.94 11.15
N ALA A 16 0.60 9.91 11.10
CA ALA A 16 -0.74 9.64 10.63
C ALA A 16 -0.71 9.18 9.19
N CYS A 17 -1.63 8.32 8.82
CA CYS A 17 -1.71 7.81 7.48
C CYS A 17 -1.97 8.94 6.49
N PRO A 18 -1.11 9.13 5.50
CA PRO A 18 -1.30 10.21 4.52
C PRO A 18 -2.19 9.73 3.39
N TYR A 19 -3.48 9.61 3.66
CA TYR A 19 -4.43 9.03 2.72
C TYR A 19 -4.34 9.63 1.32
N ALA A 20 -4.31 10.96 1.23
CA ALA A 20 -4.30 11.61 -0.08
C ALA A 20 -3.04 11.28 -0.87
N LYS A 21 -1.90 11.27 -0.19
CA LYS A 21 -0.65 10.96 -0.87
C LYS A 21 -0.59 9.52 -1.31
N LEU A 22 -1.15 8.61 -0.52
CA LEU A 22 -1.20 7.20 -0.89
C LEU A 22 -2.13 6.98 -2.07
N GLY A 23 -3.26 7.67 -2.09
CA GLY A 23 -4.19 7.59 -3.21
C GLY A 23 -3.56 8.11 -4.49
N GLU A 24 -2.83 9.22 -4.40
CA GLU A 24 -2.14 9.78 -5.55
C GLU A 24 -1.04 8.85 -6.04
N ALA A 25 -0.31 8.25 -5.10
CA ALA A 25 0.75 7.32 -5.48
C ALA A 25 0.17 6.12 -6.22
N TRP A 26 -0.97 5.61 -5.75
CA TRP A 26 -1.65 4.52 -6.42
C TRP A 26 -2.05 4.93 -7.83
N ASN A 27 -2.72 6.07 -7.97
CA ASN A 27 -3.22 6.50 -9.27
C ASN A 27 -2.12 6.78 -10.27
N SER A 28 -0.98 7.30 -9.81
CA SER A 28 0.10 7.63 -10.72
C SER A 28 0.99 6.42 -11.05
N THR A 29 1.00 5.42 -10.18
CA THR A 29 1.87 4.26 -10.36
C THR A 29 1.11 3.08 -10.98
N CYS A 30 -0.11 2.84 -10.50
CA CYS A 30 -0.90 1.69 -10.97
C CYS A 30 -1.85 2.13 -12.07
N THR A 31 -1.29 2.54 -13.19
CA THR A 31 -2.08 3.09 -14.28
C THR A 31 -2.92 2.04 -15.01
N SER A 32 -2.60 0.76 -14.86
CA SER A 32 -3.39 -0.32 -15.44
C SER A 32 -4.53 -0.75 -14.53
N LEU A 33 -4.62 -0.17 -13.34
CA LEU A 33 -5.60 -0.59 -12.34
C LEU A 33 -6.60 0.54 -12.10
N PRO A 34 -7.77 0.22 -11.54
CA PRO A 34 -8.77 1.27 -11.29
C PRO A 34 -8.23 2.34 -10.37
N ALA A 35 -8.40 3.59 -10.74
CA ALA A 35 -7.97 4.71 -9.93
C ALA A 35 -8.93 4.90 -8.76
N VAL A 36 -8.42 5.50 -7.68
CA VAL A 36 -9.27 5.84 -6.55
C VAL A 36 -9.60 7.32 -6.61
N ARG A 37 -10.74 7.67 -6.05
CA ARG A 37 -11.19 9.06 -6.02
C ARG A 37 -10.50 9.82 -4.90
N ALA A 38 -10.79 11.10 -4.81
CA ALA A 38 -10.25 11.93 -3.73
C ALA A 38 -10.70 11.37 -2.39
N VAL A 39 -9.85 11.53 -1.38
CA VAL A 39 -10.10 10.96 -0.06
C VAL A 39 -11.46 11.37 0.51
N SER A 40 -11.92 12.59 0.18
CA SER A 40 -13.21 13.05 0.68
C SER A 40 -14.36 12.17 0.20
N GLU A 41 -14.15 11.38 -0.84
CA GLU A 41 -15.18 10.48 -1.36
C GLU A 41 -14.94 9.03 -0.98
N TRP A 42 -13.97 8.74 -0.13
CA TRP A 42 -13.71 7.37 0.29
C TRP A 42 -14.72 6.93 1.34
N HIS A 43 -15.15 5.67 1.24
CA HIS A 43 -15.96 5.10 2.29
C HIS A 43 -15.09 4.78 3.50
N ALA A 44 -15.73 4.64 4.65
CA ALA A 44 -15.01 4.46 5.91
C ALA A 44 -14.13 3.23 5.92
N ASP A 45 -14.58 2.15 5.32
CA ASP A 45 -13.82 0.90 5.33
C ASP A 45 -12.49 1.05 4.61
N ARG A 46 -12.46 1.82 3.52
CA ARG A 46 -11.22 2.06 2.80
C ARG A 46 -10.24 2.84 3.64
N LYS A 47 -10.73 3.87 4.33
CA LYS A 47 -9.86 4.65 5.21
C LYS A 47 -9.30 3.80 6.32
N THR A 48 -10.14 2.97 6.92
CA THR A 48 -9.69 2.10 8.00
C THR A 48 -8.65 1.11 7.52
N ALA A 49 -8.89 0.47 6.39
CA ALA A 49 -7.93 -0.50 5.85
C ALA A 49 -6.60 0.17 5.53
N CYS A 50 -6.66 1.34 4.91
CA CYS A 50 -5.46 2.08 4.55
C CYS A 50 -4.67 2.44 5.81
N ARG A 51 -5.35 2.95 6.82
CA ARG A 51 -4.69 3.32 8.07
C ARG A 51 -4.05 2.12 8.74
N LEU A 52 -4.77 1.02 8.81
CA LEU A 52 -4.24 -0.17 9.48
C LEU A 52 -3.02 -0.72 8.76
N ARG A 53 -3.04 -0.77 7.44
CA ARG A 53 -1.88 -1.26 6.70
C ARG A 53 -0.70 -0.31 6.84
N TRP A 54 -0.97 1.00 6.84
CA TRP A 54 0.08 1.99 7.05
C TRP A 54 0.74 1.78 8.41
N GLN A 55 -0.08 1.61 9.44
CA GLN A 55 0.43 1.45 10.80
C GLN A 55 1.18 0.14 11.00
N GLU A 56 0.75 -0.91 10.34
CA GLU A 56 1.45 -2.19 10.43
C GLU A 56 2.87 -2.08 9.91
N LYS A 57 3.03 -1.44 8.76
CA LYS A 57 4.36 -1.33 8.17
C LYS A 57 5.22 -0.37 8.97
N LEU A 58 4.63 0.66 9.51
CA LEU A 58 5.33 1.58 10.37
C LEU A 58 5.85 0.86 11.62
N ALA A 59 5.00 0.04 12.24
CA ALA A 59 5.39 -0.71 13.43
C ALA A 59 6.48 -1.74 13.13
N LEU A 60 6.52 -2.25 11.91
CA LEU A 60 7.56 -3.19 11.50
C LEU A 60 8.86 -2.48 11.15
N GLY A 61 8.90 -1.17 11.26
CA GLY A 61 10.13 -0.42 10.98
C GLY A 61 10.43 -0.21 9.51
N LYS A 62 9.44 -0.38 8.65
CA LYS A 62 9.68 -0.23 7.22
C LYS A 62 9.97 1.22 6.83
N TYR A 63 9.53 2.16 7.63
CA TYR A 63 9.79 3.58 7.42
C TYR A 63 9.63 4.31 8.75
N GLN A 64 10.23 5.49 8.84
CA GLN A 64 10.15 6.30 10.04
C GLN A 64 9.69 7.73 9.76
N SER A 65 9.30 8.02 8.53
CA SER A 65 8.82 9.34 8.18
C SER A 65 7.68 9.20 7.20
N GLU A 66 6.90 10.26 7.06
CA GLU A 66 5.81 10.23 6.09
C GLU A 66 6.36 10.04 4.69
N GLU A 67 7.42 10.76 4.35
CA GLU A 67 8.01 10.67 3.02
C GLU A 67 8.55 9.29 2.73
N GLY A 68 9.24 8.71 3.71
CA GLY A 68 9.76 7.36 3.56
C GLY A 68 8.63 6.36 3.41
N GLY A 69 7.55 6.58 4.13
CA GLY A 69 6.39 5.69 4.05
C GLY A 69 5.71 5.77 2.70
N VAL A 70 5.51 6.98 2.19
CA VAL A 70 4.88 7.13 0.88
C VAL A 70 5.75 6.48 -0.19
N GLU A 71 7.07 6.61 -0.07
CA GLU A 71 7.97 5.99 -1.04
C GLU A 71 7.90 4.46 -0.96
N TYR A 72 7.84 3.92 0.26
CA TYR A 72 7.69 2.49 0.46
C TYR A 72 6.44 1.98 -0.27
N TRP A 73 5.32 2.66 -0.07
CA TRP A 73 4.07 2.25 -0.68
C TRP A 73 4.09 2.47 -2.20
N ARG A 74 4.77 3.52 -2.67
CA ARG A 74 4.89 3.72 -4.12
C ARG A 74 5.65 2.57 -4.77
N ARG A 75 6.70 2.09 -4.12
CA ARG A 75 7.46 0.95 -4.65
C ARG A 75 6.60 -0.31 -4.63
N LEU A 76 5.82 -0.49 -3.59
CA LEU A 76 4.92 -1.63 -3.52
C LEU A 76 3.87 -1.55 -4.63
N PHE A 77 3.34 -0.38 -4.88
CA PHE A 77 2.37 -0.18 -5.96
C PHE A 77 3.02 -0.48 -7.32
N ALA A 78 4.27 -0.08 -7.51
CA ALA A 78 4.97 -0.38 -8.75
C ALA A 78 5.15 -1.89 -8.92
N PHE A 79 5.41 -2.59 -7.84
CA PHE A 79 5.52 -4.02 -7.85
C PHE A 79 4.19 -4.67 -8.25
N ILE A 80 3.09 -4.12 -7.77
CA ILE A 80 1.75 -4.59 -8.13
C ILE A 80 1.47 -4.33 -9.60
N GLU A 81 1.79 -3.13 -10.08
CA GLU A 81 1.56 -2.78 -11.48
C GLU A 81 2.37 -3.68 -12.42
N ALA A 82 3.54 -4.12 -11.98
CA ALA A 82 4.39 -4.97 -12.80
C ALA A 82 3.86 -6.41 -12.92
N SER A 83 2.94 -6.79 -12.06
CA SER A 83 2.38 -8.14 -12.09
C SER A 83 1.29 -8.23 -13.15
N ASP A 84 1.48 -9.09 -14.13
CA ASP A 84 0.47 -9.26 -15.19
C ASP A 84 -0.85 -9.74 -14.63
N PHE A 85 -0.81 -10.62 -13.65
CA PHE A 85 -2.02 -11.12 -13.04
C PHE A 85 -2.78 -10.00 -12.31
N LEU A 86 -2.08 -9.24 -11.49
CA LEU A 86 -2.74 -8.21 -10.70
C LEU A 86 -3.22 -7.05 -11.56
N ALA A 87 -2.49 -6.75 -12.63
CA ALA A 87 -2.82 -5.63 -13.48
C ALA A 87 -3.81 -5.97 -14.59
N GLY A 88 -4.28 -7.22 -14.62
CA GLY A 88 -5.31 -7.60 -15.58
C GLY A 88 -4.80 -7.94 -16.96
N ARG A 89 -3.51 -8.16 -17.12
CA ARG A 89 -2.96 -8.49 -18.41
C ARG A 89 -2.98 -9.97 -18.72
N SER A 90 -3.16 -10.81 -17.70
CA SER A 90 -3.15 -12.26 -17.92
C SER A 90 -4.54 -12.88 -17.87
N LYS A 91 -5.50 -12.23 -17.23
CA LYS A 91 -6.87 -12.73 -17.11
C LYS A 91 -7.83 -11.56 -17.06
N ASP A 92 -9.13 -11.87 -17.04
CA ASP A 92 -10.17 -10.83 -17.02
C ASP A 92 -10.42 -10.26 -15.63
N TRP A 93 -9.44 -10.31 -14.78
CA TRP A 93 -9.59 -9.82 -13.42
C TRP A 93 -8.44 -8.87 -13.09
N THR A 94 -8.72 -7.80 -12.39
CA THR A 94 -7.68 -6.90 -11.90
C THR A 94 -7.85 -6.72 -10.40
N ALA A 95 -6.74 -6.49 -9.73
CA ALA A 95 -6.78 -6.07 -8.34
C ALA A 95 -7.27 -4.62 -8.30
N ASN A 96 -7.70 -4.19 -7.15
CA ASN A 96 -8.00 -2.77 -6.94
C ASN A 96 -7.44 -2.37 -5.58
N PHE A 97 -7.52 -1.09 -5.27
CA PHE A 97 -6.94 -0.55 -4.05
C PHE A 97 -7.48 -1.26 -2.81
N ASP A 98 -8.79 -1.45 -2.73
CA ASP A 98 -9.39 -2.09 -1.57
C ASP A 98 -8.95 -3.55 -1.43
N TRP A 99 -8.84 -4.25 -2.55
CA TRP A 99 -8.40 -5.64 -2.55
C TRP A 99 -6.96 -5.75 -2.04
N VAL A 100 -6.11 -4.85 -2.48
CA VAL A 100 -4.71 -4.85 -2.07
C VAL A 100 -4.57 -4.60 -0.59
N LEU A 101 -5.42 -3.78 -0.01
CA LEU A 101 -5.32 -3.42 1.40
C LEU A 101 -5.82 -4.51 2.34
N LYS A 102 -6.39 -5.58 1.83
CA LYS A 102 -6.79 -6.68 2.70
C LYS A 102 -5.55 -7.43 3.17
N PRO A 103 -5.48 -7.76 4.46
CA PRO A 103 -4.25 -8.33 5.02
C PRO A 103 -3.73 -9.56 4.28
N LYS A 104 -4.58 -10.49 3.98
CA LYS A 104 -4.14 -11.72 3.31
C LYS A 104 -3.64 -11.43 1.92
N ASN A 105 -4.31 -10.54 1.21
CA ASN A 105 -3.92 -10.22 -0.16
C ASN A 105 -2.58 -9.50 -0.17
N LEU A 106 -2.42 -8.53 0.73
CA LEU A 106 -1.19 -7.77 0.79
C LEU A 106 -0.01 -8.67 1.16
N THR A 107 -0.22 -9.60 2.09
CA THR A 107 0.82 -10.54 2.47
C THR A 107 1.27 -11.36 1.28
N LYS A 108 0.34 -11.89 0.51
CA LYS A 108 0.68 -12.69 -0.66
C LYS A 108 1.42 -11.87 -1.71
N ILE A 109 1.04 -10.62 -1.88
CA ILE A 109 1.71 -9.74 -2.81
C ILE A 109 3.16 -9.55 -2.39
N ILE A 110 3.38 -9.22 -1.11
CA ILE A 110 4.71 -8.97 -0.60
C ILE A 110 5.57 -10.23 -0.68
N GLU A 111 4.95 -11.39 -0.49
CA GLU A 111 5.67 -12.66 -0.58
C GLU A 111 6.00 -13.06 -2.01
N GLY A 112 5.58 -12.26 -2.98
CA GLY A 112 5.94 -12.53 -4.37
C GLY A 112 5.09 -13.58 -5.05
N GLN A 113 3.90 -13.87 -4.52
CA GLN A 113 3.08 -14.92 -5.10
C GLN A 113 2.45 -14.55 -6.42
N TYR A 114 2.49 -13.27 -6.78
CA TYR A 114 1.89 -12.81 -8.03
C TYR A 114 2.90 -12.26 -9.03
N VAL A 115 4.20 -12.52 -8.80
CA VAL A 115 5.20 -12.07 -9.77
C VAL A 115 5.06 -12.86 -11.07
N ASN A 116 5.47 -12.25 -12.14
CA ASN A 116 5.37 -12.89 -13.45
C ASN A 116 6.30 -14.07 -13.53
N LYS A 117 5.76 -15.21 -13.91
CA LYS A 117 6.57 -16.43 -13.96
C LYS A 117 7.67 -16.36 -14.98
N ALA A 118 7.40 -15.66 -16.06
CA ALA A 118 8.41 -15.53 -17.10
C ALA A 118 9.66 -14.84 -16.57
N GLU A 119 9.46 -13.90 -15.65
CA GLU A 119 10.58 -13.21 -15.05
C GLU A 119 11.22 -14.05 -13.95
N ALA A 120 10.43 -14.87 -13.33
CA ALA A 120 10.92 -15.70 -12.24
C ALA A 120 11.78 -16.82 -12.75
N VAL A 121 11.74 -17.10 -14.01
CA VAL A 121 12.51 -18.19 -14.58
C VAL A 121 13.47 -17.64 -15.60
N PRO A 122 14.51 -17.03 -15.18
CA PRO A 122 15.46 -16.48 -16.12
C PRO A 122 16.15 -17.63 -16.77
N ALA A 123 16.57 -17.41 -17.86
CA ALA A 123 17.13 -18.49 -18.65
C ALA A 123 18.33 -19.14 -18.02
#